data_c34933925f10a5b5458fb8be44d74bb1
#
_entry.id   c34933925f10a5b5458fb8be44d74bb1
#
_cell.length_a   1.000
_cell.length_b   1.000
_cell.length_c   1.000
_cell.angle_alpha   90.00
_cell.angle_beta   90.00
_cell.angle_gamma   90.00
#
_symmetry.space_group_name_H-M   'P 1'
#
loop_
_entity.id
_entity.type
_entity.pdbx_description
1 polymer ?
#
loop_
_entity_poly.entity_id
_entity_poly.type
_entity_poly.pdbx_seq_one_letter_code
_entity_poly.pdbx_strand_id
1 'polypeptide(L)'
;MTDELRDLYLLNKQQRRTWQRFVTERGILNFNANEIDVIEETVGLFNDEDELVGTGSITNHVIKYVAVCDKGTDSKGARFNRIISELEGRLIRKGQSHYFVFTKPEYVASFSYVGFKLLATSEYGALLEKGTPNIQTFVENVPHYGGTKAAIVMNANPFTLGHRYLVEQASEENDHVYIFVVNQDVSLFTTAERFNLVKQGVADLDNVDVINGQEYMVSYLSFPSYFIKNADDVIKYQTTLDARLFRDGIAKPLNITKRYVGTEPLSHTTAIYNETLQTELQPSVQLIEIDRKQFEMTRVISATTVRSAIERGDEMLYQQLVPPTTKQFIDKHVGLLQERIEGGKKVNGN
;
A
#
# COMPACT_ATOMS: atom_id res chain seq x y z
N MET A 1 -16.97 -10.71 36.71
CA MET A 1 -17.06 -11.59 35.52
C MET A 1 -15.86 -11.28 34.64
N THR A 2 -15.06 -12.27 34.30
CA THR A 2 -13.84 -12.08 33.53
C THR A 2 -14.02 -12.77 32.18
N ASP A 3 -14.25 -11.97 31.12
CA ASP A 3 -14.27 -12.51 29.76
C ASP A 3 -12.99 -13.34 29.50
N GLU A 4 -13.05 -14.40 28.69
CA GLU A 4 -11.94 -15.30 28.38
C GLU A 4 -11.41 -15.06 26.96
N LEU A 5 -10.09 -14.98 26.80
CA LEU A 5 -9.43 -14.91 25.48
C LEU A 5 -9.19 -16.32 24.95
N ARG A 6 -9.60 -16.56 23.69
CA ARG A 6 -9.39 -17.82 22.97
C ARG A 6 -8.98 -17.54 21.52
N ASP A 7 -8.23 -18.49 20.95
CA ASP A 7 -7.94 -18.46 19.50
C ASP A 7 -9.20 -18.84 18.70
N LEU A 8 -9.39 -18.13 17.59
CA LEU A 8 -10.40 -18.43 16.59
C LEU A 8 -9.74 -18.93 15.30
N TYR A 9 -10.06 -20.15 14.91
CA TYR A 9 -9.53 -20.78 13.71
C TYR A 9 -10.51 -20.58 12.54
N LEU A 10 -10.30 -19.58 11.71
CA LEU A 10 -11.23 -19.20 10.63
C LEU A 10 -11.32 -20.22 9.49
N LEU A 11 -10.44 -21.20 9.44
CA LEU A 11 -10.59 -22.40 8.58
C LEU A 11 -11.72 -23.31 9.06
N ASN A 12 -12.07 -23.27 10.35
CA ASN A 12 -13.24 -23.96 10.89
C ASN A 12 -14.51 -23.19 10.50
N LYS A 13 -15.37 -23.83 9.71
CA LYS A 13 -16.61 -23.22 9.18
C LYS A 13 -17.55 -22.67 10.25
N GLN A 14 -17.64 -23.33 11.41
CA GLN A 14 -18.52 -22.90 12.50
C GLN A 14 -17.97 -21.65 13.19
N GLN A 15 -16.68 -21.65 13.55
CA GLN A 15 -16.01 -20.50 14.15
C GLN A 15 -16.02 -19.30 13.19
N ARG A 16 -15.73 -19.53 11.90
CA ARG A 16 -15.81 -18.49 10.86
C ARG A 16 -17.21 -17.88 10.78
N ARG A 17 -18.28 -18.67 10.80
CA ARG A 17 -19.66 -18.15 10.77
C ARG A 17 -19.99 -17.31 12.00
N THR A 18 -19.61 -17.77 13.20
CA THR A 18 -19.80 -17.02 14.45
C THR A 18 -19.05 -15.70 14.42
N TRP A 19 -17.78 -15.72 14.01
CA TRP A 19 -16.95 -14.53 13.84
C TRP A 19 -17.54 -13.58 12.81
N GLN A 20 -17.89 -14.04 11.60
CA GLN A 20 -18.48 -13.21 10.56
C GLN A 20 -19.77 -12.53 11.01
N ARG A 21 -20.67 -13.27 11.67
CA ARG A 21 -21.89 -12.68 12.23
C ARG A 21 -21.56 -11.57 13.21
N PHE A 22 -20.66 -11.82 14.15
CA PHE A 22 -20.25 -10.85 15.16
C PHE A 22 -19.69 -9.55 14.57
N VAL A 23 -18.78 -9.65 13.61
CA VAL A 23 -18.18 -8.47 12.99
C VAL A 23 -19.14 -7.75 12.04
N THR A 24 -20.05 -8.50 11.36
CA THR A 24 -21.10 -7.92 10.50
C THR A 24 -22.06 -7.05 11.30
N GLU A 25 -22.52 -7.50 12.48
CA GLU A 25 -23.36 -6.72 13.39
C GLU A 25 -22.71 -5.42 13.85
N ARG A 26 -21.37 -5.27 13.69
CA ARG A 26 -20.57 -4.08 14.02
C ARG A 26 -20.09 -3.32 12.80
N GLY A 27 -20.75 -3.56 11.65
CA GLY A 27 -20.60 -2.81 10.43
C GLY A 27 -19.36 -3.15 9.59
N ILE A 28 -18.76 -4.33 9.79
CA ILE A 28 -17.78 -4.90 8.87
C ILE A 28 -18.56 -5.77 7.89
N LEU A 29 -18.75 -5.28 6.66
CA LEU A 29 -19.76 -5.84 5.74
C LEU A 29 -19.16 -6.57 4.54
N ASN A 30 -17.90 -6.33 4.24
CA ASN A 30 -17.22 -6.91 3.07
C ASN A 30 -16.16 -7.92 3.52
N PHE A 31 -16.32 -9.16 3.07
CA PHE A 31 -15.43 -10.27 3.35
C PHE A 31 -14.85 -10.77 2.02
N ASN A 32 -13.89 -10.03 1.48
CA ASN A 32 -13.14 -10.50 0.33
C ASN A 32 -12.38 -11.77 0.73
N ALA A 33 -12.56 -12.85 -0.01
CA ALA A 33 -11.88 -14.11 0.24
C ALA A 33 -10.36 -13.92 0.32
N ASN A 34 -9.80 -13.11 -0.56
CA ASN A 34 -8.36 -12.81 -0.56
C ASN A 34 -7.88 -12.10 0.72
N GLU A 35 -8.73 -11.35 1.42
CA GLU A 35 -8.38 -10.70 2.68
C GLU A 35 -8.50 -11.64 3.89
N ILE A 36 -9.45 -12.57 3.85
CA ILE A 36 -9.67 -13.52 4.95
C ILE A 36 -8.68 -14.67 4.88
N ASP A 37 -8.39 -15.15 3.69
CA ASP A 37 -7.51 -16.31 3.49
C ASP A 37 -6.04 -16.02 3.84
N VAL A 38 -5.65 -14.74 3.94
CA VAL A 38 -4.32 -14.30 4.41
C VAL A 38 -4.27 -13.94 5.89
N ILE A 39 -5.38 -14.08 6.64
CA ILE A 39 -5.37 -13.89 8.10
C ILE A 39 -4.56 -15.01 8.75
N GLU A 40 -3.54 -14.62 9.51
CA GLU A 40 -2.66 -15.56 10.20
C GLU A 40 -3.22 -15.98 11.56
N GLU A 41 -3.71 -15.00 12.31
CA GLU A 41 -4.22 -15.22 13.66
C GLU A 41 -5.50 -14.41 13.88
N THR A 42 -6.44 -15.00 14.62
CA THR A 42 -7.63 -14.31 15.10
C THR A 42 -7.87 -14.68 16.56
N VAL A 43 -8.13 -13.69 17.39
CA VAL A 43 -8.52 -13.87 18.79
C VAL A 43 -9.99 -13.55 18.99
N GLY A 44 -10.62 -14.28 19.87
CA GLY A 44 -11.98 -14.04 20.37
C GLY A 44 -11.97 -13.82 21.87
N LEU A 45 -12.76 -12.87 22.33
CA LEU A 45 -13.07 -12.65 23.74
C LEU A 45 -14.47 -13.14 24.00
N PHE A 46 -14.63 -14.03 24.97
CA PHE A 46 -15.91 -14.70 25.31
C PHE A 46 -16.34 -14.33 26.70
N ASN A 47 -17.63 -14.05 26.88
CA ASN A 47 -18.24 -13.83 28.20
C ASN A 47 -18.55 -15.15 28.93
N ASP A 48 -19.07 -15.06 30.15
CA ASP A 48 -19.43 -16.24 30.98
C ASP A 48 -20.56 -17.08 30.37
N GLU A 49 -21.31 -16.54 29.37
CA GLU A 49 -22.36 -17.24 28.64
C GLU A 49 -21.84 -17.90 27.35
N ASP A 50 -20.51 -17.93 27.18
CA ASP A 50 -19.81 -18.42 25.97
C ASP A 50 -20.16 -17.66 24.69
N GLU A 51 -20.58 -16.40 24.82
CA GLU A 51 -20.85 -15.53 23.68
C GLU A 51 -19.58 -14.74 23.29
N LEU A 52 -19.34 -14.61 21.98
CA LEU A 52 -18.25 -13.77 21.44
C LEU A 52 -18.59 -12.29 21.68
N VAL A 53 -17.77 -11.60 22.49
CA VAL A 53 -17.96 -10.19 22.88
C VAL A 53 -16.81 -9.28 22.41
N GLY A 54 -15.77 -9.85 21.81
CA GLY A 54 -14.68 -9.10 21.21
C GLY A 54 -13.86 -9.97 20.28
N THR A 55 -13.26 -9.36 19.25
CA THR A 55 -12.37 -10.05 18.31
C THR A 55 -11.37 -9.08 17.68
N GLY A 56 -10.29 -9.62 17.16
CA GLY A 56 -9.36 -8.94 16.29
C GLY A 56 -8.43 -9.95 15.62
N SER A 57 -7.88 -9.58 14.48
CA SER A 57 -7.06 -10.46 13.64
C SER A 57 -5.73 -9.80 13.27
N ILE A 58 -4.75 -10.62 12.92
CA ILE A 58 -3.42 -10.21 12.44
C ILE A 58 -3.18 -10.80 11.06
N THR A 59 -2.66 -9.96 10.18
CA THR A 59 -2.06 -10.35 8.89
C THR A 59 -0.71 -9.66 8.77
N ASN A 60 0.38 -10.40 8.72
CA ASN A 60 1.75 -9.87 8.80
C ASN A 60 1.91 -8.95 10.04
N HIS A 61 2.10 -7.65 9.82
CA HIS A 61 2.20 -6.61 10.85
C HIS A 61 0.99 -5.66 10.89
N VAL A 62 -0.17 -6.10 10.37
CA VAL A 62 -1.40 -5.29 10.34
C VAL A 62 -2.47 -5.92 11.24
N ILE A 63 -2.98 -5.14 12.17
CA ILE A 63 -4.15 -5.47 12.98
C ILE A 63 -5.41 -5.14 12.18
N LYS A 64 -6.32 -6.11 12.04
CA LYS A 64 -7.54 -6.01 11.26
C LYS A 64 -8.74 -6.54 12.04
N TYR A 65 -9.94 -6.22 11.58
CA TYR A 65 -11.21 -6.78 12.06
C TYR A 65 -11.42 -6.63 13.58
N VAL A 66 -10.91 -5.54 14.18
CA VAL A 66 -11.13 -5.26 15.60
C VAL A 66 -12.59 -4.85 15.81
N ALA A 67 -13.29 -5.60 16.62
CA ALA A 67 -14.68 -5.33 16.98
C ALA A 67 -14.95 -5.79 18.41
N VAL A 68 -15.68 -4.98 19.19
CA VAL A 68 -16.05 -5.29 20.57
C VAL A 68 -17.52 -4.98 20.81
N CYS A 69 -18.09 -5.64 21.83
CA CYS A 69 -19.42 -5.40 22.35
C CYS A 69 -19.31 -4.97 23.81
N ASP A 70 -19.72 -3.76 24.13
CA ASP A 70 -19.70 -3.23 25.51
C ASP A 70 -20.98 -3.55 26.30
N LYS A 71 -21.91 -4.32 25.73
CA LYS A 71 -23.09 -4.79 26.47
C LYS A 71 -22.66 -5.73 27.59
N GLY A 72 -23.24 -5.57 28.79
CA GLY A 72 -22.95 -6.42 29.92
C GLY A 72 -21.60 -6.21 30.60
N THR A 73 -20.94 -5.06 30.35
CA THR A 73 -19.71 -4.67 31.08
C THR A 73 -19.88 -3.28 31.71
N ASP A 74 -19.41 -3.14 32.94
CA ASP A 74 -19.41 -1.87 33.65
C ASP A 74 -18.25 -0.95 33.23
N SER A 75 -17.26 -1.49 32.50
CA SER A 75 -16.05 -0.79 32.07
C SER A 75 -16.02 -0.64 30.56
N LYS A 76 -16.45 0.52 30.07
CA LYS A 76 -16.35 0.86 28.64
C LYS A 76 -14.89 0.83 28.19
N GLY A 77 -14.63 0.19 27.04
CA GLY A 77 -13.29 0.08 26.45
C GLY A 77 -12.39 -1.01 27.06
N ALA A 78 -12.78 -1.68 28.15
CA ALA A 78 -11.96 -2.74 28.74
C ALA A 78 -11.74 -3.91 27.78
N ARG A 79 -12.79 -4.34 27.07
CA ARG A 79 -12.72 -5.39 26.04
C ARG A 79 -11.83 -4.98 24.87
N PHE A 80 -11.95 -3.73 24.42
CA PHE A 80 -11.09 -3.18 23.38
C PHE A 80 -9.62 -3.22 23.79
N ASN A 81 -9.28 -2.67 24.97
CA ASN A 81 -7.90 -2.67 25.49
C ASN A 81 -7.35 -4.10 25.60
N ARG A 82 -8.17 -5.06 26.04
CA ARG A 82 -7.75 -6.45 26.20
C ARG A 82 -7.45 -7.12 24.85
N ILE A 83 -8.31 -6.92 23.83
CA ILE A 83 -8.06 -7.41 22.47
C ILE A 83 -6.80 -6.78 21.89
N ILE A 84 -6.63 -5.45 21.98
CA ILE A 84 -5.46 -4.77 21.44
C ILE A 84 -4.19 -5.24 22.14
N SER A 85 -4.16 -5.30 23.46
CA SER A 85 -2.99 -5.78 24.22
C SER A 85 -2.59 -7.21 23.85
N GLU A 86 -3.55 -8.10 23.60
CA GLU A 86 -3.25 -9.47 23.16
C GLU A 86 -2.67 -9.50 21.75
N LEU A 87 -3.26 -8.74 20.80
CA LEU A 87 -2.75 -8.67 19.42
C LEU A 87 -1.34 -8.06 19.37
N GLU A 88 -1.11 -6.98 20.12
CA GLU A 88 0.22 -6.37 20.26
C GLU A 88 1.24 -7.36 20.86
N GLY A 89 0.85 -8.08 21.92
CA GLY A 89 1.69 -9.11 22.53
C GLY A 89 2.08 -10.21 21.54
N ARG A 90 1.17 -10.60 20.63
CA ARG A 90 1.46 -11.58 19.56
C ARG A 90 2.42 -11.05 18.53
N LEU A 91 2.21 -9.80 18.08
CA LEU A 91 3.12 -9.13 17.14
C LEU A 91 4.53 -9.01 17.71
N ILE A 92 4.66 -8.57 18.96
CA ILE A 92 5.95 -8.46 19.64
C ILE A 92 6.64 -9.82 19.78
N ARG A 93 5.91 -10.89 20.12
CA ARG A 93 6.45 -12.26 20.16
C ARG A 93 6.96 -12.76 18.80
N LYS A 94 6.38 -12.27 17.69
CA LYS A 94 6.85 -12.52 16.32
C LYS A 94 8.02 -11.61 15.90
N GLY A 95 8.53 -10.76 16.78
CA GLY A 95 9.62 -9.81 16.49
C GLY A 95 9.15 -8.55 15.73
N GLN A 96 7.84 -8.31 15.65
CA GLN A 96 7.29 -7.12 15.02
C GLN A 96 7.25 -5.98 16.03
N SER A 97 8.12 -4.99 15.85
CA SER A 97 8.20 -3.78 16.70
C SER A 97 7.45 -2.58 16.14
N HIS A 98 6.93 -2.70 14.92
CA HIS A 98 6.15 -1.68 14.22
C HIS A 98 4.97 -2.35 13.51
N TYR A 99 3.78 -1.81 13.67
CA TYR A 99 2.56 -2.38 13.12
C TYR A 99 1.48 -1.33 12.86
N PHE A 100 0.56 -1.67 12.00
CA PHE A 100 -0.54 -0.80 11.56
C PHE A 100 -1.89 -1.32 12.04
N VAL A 101 -2.88 -0.42 12.03
CA VAL A 101 -4.28 -0.76 12.16
C VAL A 101 -5.10 0.03 11.14
N PHE A 102 -6.06 -0.65 10.53
CA PHE A 102 -7.12 -0.03 9.74
C PHE A 102 -8.42 -0.08 10.52
N THR A 103 -9.08 1.07 10.64
CA THR A 103 -10.31 1.20 11.41
C THR A 103 -11.25 2.24 10.80
N LYS A 104 -12.46 2.38 11.33
CA LYS A 104 -13.34 3.49 10.99
C LYS A 104 -12.88 4.79 11.66
N PRO A 105 -13.17 5.97 11.07
CA PRO A 105 -12.75 7.26 11.63
C PRO A 105 -13.25 7.48 13.07
N GLU A 106 -14.43 6.98 13.41
CA GLU A 106 -15.05 7.08 14.73
C GLU A 106 -14.24 6.40 15.85
N TYR A 107 -13.38 5.43 15.50
CA TYR A 107 -12.55 4.68 16.47
C TYR A 107 -11.12 5.21 16.58
N VAL A 108 -10.74 6.24 15.81
CA VAL A 108 -9.38 6.83 15.85
C VAL A 108 -9.00 7.23 17.27
N ALA A 109 -9.91 7.87 18.01
CA ALA A 109 -9.66 8.28 19.40
C ALA A 109 -9.35 7.09 20.32
N SER A 110 -10.05 5.96 20.14
CA SER A 110 -9.82 4.73 20.93
C SER A 110 -8.44 4.13 20.67
N PHE A 111 -8.02 4.07 19.41
CA PHE A 111 -6.68 3.61 19.04
C PHE A 111 -5.59 4.59 19.49
N SER A 112 -5.83 5.89 19.38
CA SER A 112 -4.88 6.91 19.86
C SER A 112 -4.69 6.83 21.37
N TYR A 113 -5.73 6.52 22.13
CA TYR A 113 -5.64 6.33 23.57
C TYR A 113 -4.71 5.18 23.97
N VAL A 114 -4.66 4.12 23.18
CA VAL A 114 -3.73 2.98 23.39
C VAL A 114 -2.39 3.15 22.64
N GLY A 115 -2.07 4.37 22.20
CA GLY A 115 -0.76 4.75 21.71
C GLY A 115 -0.53 4.64 20.20
N PHE A 116 -1.56 4.38 19.39
CA PHE A 116 -1.43 4.49 17.95
C PHE A 116 -1.44 5.95 17.49
N LYS A 117 -0.66 6.24 16.46
CA LYS A 117 -0.61 7.56 15.80
C LYS A 117 -1.37 7.50 14.48
N LEU A 118 -2.25 8.48 14.26
CA LEU A 118 -2.98 8.62 13.00
C LEU A 118 -2.02 9.00 11.88
N LEU A 119 -2.05 8.27 10.78
CA LEU A 119 -1.30 8.54 9.55
C LEU A 119 -2.17 9.20 8.49
N ALA A 120 -3.35 8.62 8.24
CA ALA A 120 -4.30 9.14 7.27
C ALA A 120 -5.73 8.74 7.65
N THR A 121 -6.69 9.58 7.25
CA THR A 121 -8.12 9.29 7.42
C THR A 121 -8.90 9.75 6.20
N SER A 122 -10.03 9.09 5.93
CA SER A 122 -11.03 9.45 4.92
C SER A 122 -12.42 9.39 5.55
N GLU A 123 -13.47 9.52 4.74
CA GLU A 123 -14.84 9.32 5.20
C GLU A 123 -15.11 7.90 5.70
N TYR A 124 -14.47 6.89 5.07
CA TYR A 124 -14.77 5.48 5.32
C TYR A 124 -13.78 4.76 6.22
N GLY A 125 -12.57 5.29 6.40
CA GLY A 125 -11.56 4.60 7.18
C GLY A 125 -10.38 5.47 7.57
N ALA A 126 -9.59 4.94 8.48
CA ALA A 126 -8.37 5.54 9.00
C ALA A 126 -7.26 4.50 9.09
N LEU A 127 -6.05 4.94 8.80
CA LEU A 127 -4.80 4.20 8.97
C LEU A 127 -4.04 4.80 10.15
N LEU A 128 -3.65 3.95 11.09
CA LEU A 128 -2.80 4.35 12.22
C LEU A 128 -1.62 3.39 12.33
N GLU A 129 -0.54 3.86 12.93
CA GLU A 129 0.65 3.07 13.22
C GLU A 129 1.01 3.10 14.71
N LYS A 130 1.75 2.09 15.17
CA LYS A 130 2.38 2.08 16.50
C LYS A 130 3.71 1.34 16.44
N GLY A 131 4.69 1.84 17.19
CA GLY A 131 6.02 1.23 17.32
C GLY A 131 7.11 1.99 16.55
N THR A 132 8.23 1.29 16.31
CA THR A 132 9.44 1.84 15.66
C THR A 132 10.10 0.76 14.78
N PRO A 133 10.72 1.13 13.63
CA PRO A 133 10.76 2.47 13.02
C PRO A 133 9.39 2.91 12.52
N ASN A 134 9.04 4.18 12.69
CA ASN A 134 7.76 4.77 12.27
C ASN A 134 7.95 5.74 11.08
N ILE A 135 6.86 6.39 10.64
CA ILE A 135 6.93 7.33 9.50
C ILE A 135 7.91 8.47 9.72
N GLN A 136 8.05 8.94 10.96
CA GLN A 136 9.03 9.98 11.27
C GLN A 136 10.46 9.46 11.06
N THR A 137 10.76 8.27 11.54
CA THR A 137 12.06 7.60 11.30
C THR A 137 12.30 7.38 9.79
N PHE A 138 11.25 6.99 9.05
CA PHE A 138 11.35 6.86 7.60
C PHE A 138 11.76 8.17 6.95
N VAL A 139 11.09 9.27 7.26
CA VAL A 139 11.37 10.61 6.69
C VAL A 139 12.75 11.12 7.10
N GLU A 140 13.17 10.93 8.36
CA GLU A 140 14.48 11.33 8.86
C GLU A 140 15.64 10.63 8.11
N ASN A 141 15.40 9.43 7.57
CA ASN A 141 16.39 8.69 6.76
C ASN A 141 16.39 9.06 5.27
N VAL A 142 15.44 9.87 4.80
CA VAL A 142 15.45 10.40 3.43
C VAL A 142 16.37 11.61 3.38
N PRO A 143 17.27 11.72 2.37
CA PRO A 143 18.12 12.90 2.23
C PRO A 143 17.29 14.19 2.11
N HIS A 144 17.72 15.25 2.80
CA HIS A 144 17.05 16.55 2.79
C HIS A 144 17.82 17.56 1.94
N TYR A 145 17.15 18.21 0.99
CA TYR A 145 17.72 19.20 0.08
C TYR A 145 16.99 20.55 0.18
N GLY A 146 17.68 21.61 -0.29
CA GLY A 146 17.09 22.92 -0.53
C GLY A 146 16.35 22.98 -1.87
N GLY A 147 15.85 24.16 -2.23
CA GLY A 147 15.21 24.41 -3.52
C GLY A 147 13.85 23.76 -3.73
N THR A 148 13.44 23.73 -5.00
CA THR A 148 12.19 23.10 -5.44
C THR A 148 12.32 21.58 -5.44
N LYS A 149 11.36 20.89 -4.84
CA LYS A 149 11.39 19.42 -4.72
C LYS A 149 10.14 18.79 -5.29
N ALA A 150 10.36 17.77 -6.09
CA ALA A 150 9.31 16.95 -6.67
C ALA A 150 9.39 15.49 -6.19
N ALA A 151 8.28 14.78 -6.31
CA ALA A 151 8.23 13.35 -6.08
C ALA A 151 7.59 12.60 -7.25
N ILE A 152 8.05 11.38 -7.44
CA ILE A 152 7.44 10.37 -8.29
C ILE A 152 7.24 9.13 -7.44
N VAL A 153 6.04 8.55 -7.45
CA VAL A 153 5.76 7.25 -6.84
C VAL A 153 5.51 6.27 -7.96
N MET A 154 6.29 5.19 -8.04
CA MET A 154 6.16 4.23 -9.12
C MET A 154 6.36 2.78 -8.68
N ASN A 155 5.60 1.87 -9.30
CA ASN A 155 5.82 0.43 -9.15
C ASN A 155 7.03 -0.06 -9.99
N ALA A 156 7.23 0.50 -11.19
CA ALA A 156 8.33 0.19 -12.12
C ALA A 156 8.54 -1.32 -12.37
N ASN A 157 7.51 -2.02 -12.79
CA ASN A 157 7.48 -3.49 -12.96
C ASN A 157 7.47 -3.93 -14.45
N PRO A 158 8.62 -3.86 -15.19
CA PRO A 158 9.90 -3.27 -14.83
C PRO A 158 9.98 -1.75 -15.08
N PHE A 159 11.17 -1.16 -14.85
CA PHE A 159 11.49 0.23 -15.24
C PHE A 159 11.60 0.34 -16.76
N THR A 160 10.81 1.25 -17.35
CA THR A 160 10.68 1.43 -18.81
C THR A 160 11.16 2.80 -19.26
N LEU A 161 11.32 3.00 -20.59
CA LEU A 161 11.59 4.32 -21.16
C LEU A 161 10.49 5.35 -20.88
N GLY A 162 9.24 4.89 -20.63
CA GLY A 162 8.17 5.78 -20.18
C GLY A 162 8.36 6.27 -18.74
N HIS A 163 8.82 5.40 -17.84
CA HIS A 163 9.20 5.82 -16.49
C HIS A 163 10.40 6.76 -16.51
N ARG A 164 11.41 6.45 -17.33
CA ARG A 164 12.60 7.30 -17.50
C ARG A 164 12.23 8.70 -17.99
N TYR A 165 11.36 8.80 -18.99
CA TYR A 165 10.89 10.08 -19.53
C TYR A 165 10.18 10.92 -18.44
N LEU A 166 9.32 10.31 -17.63
CA LEU A 166 8.66 11.00 -16.51
C LEU A 166 9.69 11.58 -15.52
N VAL A 167 10.76 10.82 -15.22
CA VAL A 167 11.83 11.27 -14.33
C VAL A 167 12.61 12.43 -14.96
N GLU A 168 12.94 12.35 -16.25
CA GLU A 168 13.65 13.42 -16.99
C GLU A 168 12.86 14.72 -16.92
N GLN A 169 11.56 14.69 -17.21
CA GLN A 169 10.71 15.89 -17.13
C GLN A 169 10.67 16.48 -15.70
N ALA A 170 10.56 15.65 -14.69
CA ALA A 170 10.59 16.13 -13.31
C ALA A 170 11.96 16.68 -12.92
N SER A 171 13.06 16.06 -13.37
CA SER A 171 14.44 16.47 -13.11
C SER A 171 14.80 17.80 -13.75
N GLU A 172 14.32 18.06 -14.97
CA GLU A 172 14.54 19.33 -15.69
C GLU A 172 13.84 20.52 -15.04
N GLU A 173 12.70 20.29 -14.37
CA GLU A 173 11.86 21.35 -13.81
C GLU A 173 12.04 21.60 -12.30
N ASN A 174 12.88 20.82 -11.62
CA ASN A 174 13.03 20.89 -10.17
C ASN A 174 14.50 20.77 -9.76
N ASP A 175 14.85 21.42 -8.65
CA ASP A 175 16.21 21.33 -8.09
C ASP A 175 16.50 19.91 -7.57
N HIS A 176 15.47 19.18 -7.13
CA HIS A 176 15.62 17.80 -6.65
C HIS A 176 14.35 16.96 -6.86
N VAL A 177 14.53 15.67 -7.19
CA VAL A 177 13.45 14.70 -7.42
C VAL A 177 13.65 13.46 -6.56
N TYR A 178 12.64 13.11 -5.78
CA TYR A 178 12.59 11.86 -5.05
C TYR A 178 11.73 10.84 -5.82
N ILE A 179 12.30 9.68 -6.12
CA ILE A 179 11.55 8.54 -6.68
C ILE A 179 11.30 7.55 -5.57
N PHE A 180 10.05 7.41 -5.15
CA PHE A 180 9.64 6.38 -4.21
C PHE A 180 9.20 5.13 -4.98
N VAL A 181 9.94 4.03 -4.78
CA VAL A 181 9.58 2.74 -5.38
C VAL A 181 8.62 2.00 -4.45
N VAL A 182 7.45 1.64 -4.99
CA VAL A 182 6.40 0.93 -4.24
C VAL A 182 6.91 -0.42 -3.74
N ASN A 183 6.71 -0.70 -2.44
CA ASN A 183 7.10 -1.96 -1.80
C ASN A 183 5.97 -2.99 -1.87
N GLN A 184 5.95 -3.79 -2.95
CA GLN A 184 4.95 -4.85 -3.13
C GLN A 184 5.49 -6.01 -3.99
N ASP A 185 5.64 -7.19 -3.40
CA ASP A 185 6.22 -8.37 -4.07
C ASP A 185 5.21 -9.26 -4.84
N VAL A 186 4.02 -8.75 -5.14
CA VAL A 186 3.06 -9.43 -6.06
C VAL A 186 3.46 -9.28 -7.53
N SER A 187 4.34 -8.36 -7.84
CA SER A 187 4.85 -8.04 -9.18
C SER A 187 5.73 -9.15 -9.76
N LEU A 188 5.90 -9.17 -11.10
CA LEU A 188 6.81 -10.09 -11.79
C LEU A 188 8.26 -9.89 -11.33
N PHE A 189 8.68 -8.62 -11.24
CA PHE A 189 9.98 -8.22 -10.68
C PHE A 189 9.82 -7.98 -9.17
N THR A 190 10.70 -8.54 -8.36
CA THR A 190 10.73 -8.32 -6.91
C THR A 190 10.98 -6.85 -6.58
N THR A 191 10.63 -6.41 -5.38
CA THR A 191 10.89 -5.03 -4.94
C THR A 191 12.37 -4.65 -5.05
N ALA A 192 13.28 -5.56 -4.68
CA ALA A 192 14.72 -5.32 -4.79
C ALA A 192 15.19 -5.17 -6.24
N GLU A 193 14.68 -6.00 -7.17
CA GLU A 193 14.98 -5.89 -8.59
C GLU A 193 14.47 -4.55 -9.15
N ARG A 194 13.22 -4.18 -8.85
CA ARG A 194 12.62 -2.92 -9.31
C ARG A 194 13.38 -1.70 -8.80
N PHE A 195 13.72 -1.69 -7.51
CA PHE A 195 14.51 -0.64 -6.90
C PHE A 195 15.86 -0.47 -7.59
N ASN A 196 16.60 -1.57 -7.83
CA ASN A 196 17.89 -1.54 -8.50
C ASN A 196 17.78 -1.10 -9.96
N LEU A 197 16.75 -1.53 -10.69
CA LEU A 197 16.52 -1.14 -12.08
C LEU A 197 16.21 0.37 -12.20
N VAL A 198 15.41 0.92 -11.30
CA VAL A 198 15.16 2.36 -11.23
C VAL A 198 16.46 3.09 -10.93
N LYS A 199 17.18 2.69 -9.88
CA LYS A 199 18.44 3.33 -9.46
C LYS A 199 19.48 3.35 -10.57
N GLN A 200 19.67 2.23 -11.27
CA GLN A 200 20.59 2.16 -12.40
C GLN A 200 20.10 2.93 -13.62
N GLY A 201 18.78 2.93 -13.84
CA GLY A 201 18.18 3.60 -14.98
C GLY A 201 18.14 5.13 -14.90
N VAL A 202 18.43 5.72 -13.73
CA VAL A 202 18.49 7.18 -13.51
C VAL A 202 19.84 7.64 -12.96
N ALA A 203 20.86 6.77 -12.97
CA ALA A 203 22.16 7.03 -12.33
C ALA A 203 22.96 8.20 -12.94
N ASP A 204 22.59 8.67 -14.12
CA ASP A 204 23.15 9.82 -14.82
C ASP A 204 22.46 11.16 -14.48
N LEU A 205 21.42 11.14 -13.63
CA LEU A 205 20.71 12.33 -13.17
C LEU A 205 21.17 12.69 -11.76
N ASP A 206 21.97 13.75 -11.63
CA ASP A 206 22.64 14.13 -10.38
C ASP A 206 21.66 14.65 -9.30
N ASN A 207 20.46 15.11 -9.70
CA ASN A 207 19.44 15.66 -8.81
C ASN A 207 18.29 14.68 -8.52
N VAL A 208 18.52 13.36 -8.68
CA VAL A 208 17.49 12.34 -8.48
C VAL A 208 17.92 11.33 -7.42
N ASP A 209 17.13 11.20 -6.37
CA ASP A 209 17.27 10.12 -5.37
C ASP A 209 16.20 9.05 -5.51
N VAL A 210 16.62 7.81 -5.47
CA VAL A 210 15.70 6.65 -5.47
C VAL A 210 15.58 6.13 -4.05
N ILE A 211 14.36 6.14 -3.53
CA ILE A 211 14.01 5.79 -2.15
C ILE A 211 13.15 4.51 -2.17
N ASN A 212 13.52 3.53 -1.35
CA ASN A 212 12.62 2.39 -1.09
C ASN A 212 11.42 2.89 -0.29
N GLY A 213 10.23 2.71 -0.82
CA GLY A 213 8.98 3.21 -0.21
C GLY A 213 8.61 2.53 1.11
N GLN A 214 9.27 1.43 1.46
CA GLN A 214 9.02 0.64 2.67
C GLN A 214 7.50 0.40 2.87
N GLU A 215 7.02 0.51 4.10
CA GLU A 215 5.61 0.28 4.46
C GLU A 215 4.70 1.47 4.10
N TYR A 216 5.26 2.62 3.70
CA TYR A 216 4.52 3.87 3.46
C TYR A 216 4.19 4.12 2.00
N MET A 217 4.88 3.45 1.07
CA MET A 217 4.59 3.47 -0.36
C MET A 217 4.16 2.08 -0.81
N VAL A 218 3.03 1.64 -0.29
CA VAL A 218 2.36 0.42 -0.74
C VAL A 218 1.40 0.75 -1.89
N SER A 219 1.04 -0.24 -2.69
CA SER A 219 -0.03 -0.03 -3.67
C SER A 219 -1.30 0.41 -2.94
N TYR A 220 -1.95 1.48 -3.42
CA TYR A 220 -3.23 1.95 -2.87
C TYR A 220 -4.28 0.81 -2.79
N LEU A 221 -4.22 -0.17 -3.70
CA LEU A 221 -5.08 -1.36 -3.69
C LEU A 221 -4.86 -2.28 -2.48
N SER A 222 -3.82 -2.05 -1.68
CA SER A 222 -3.52 -2.85 -0.49
C SER A 222 -4.26 -2.39 0.77
N PHE A 223 -4.87 -1.20 0.74
CA PHE A 223 -5.66 -0.74 1.87
C PHE A 223 -6.97 -1.55 1.99
N PRO A 224 -7.27 -2.13 3.16
CA PRO A 224 -8.48 -2.91 3.36
C PRO A 224 -9.76 -2.09 3.12
N SER A 225 -10.72 -2.68 2.45
CA SER A 225 -11.97 -2.03 2.04
C SER A 225 -13.24 -2.66 2.65
N TYR A 226 -13.13 -3.31 3.80
CA TYR A 226 -14.22 -4.10 4.39
C TYR A 226 -15.46 -3.30 4.81
N PHE A 227 -15.40 -1.97 4.77
CA PHE A 227 -16.54 -1.10 5.07
C PHE A 227 -17.30 -0.64 3.81
N ILE A 228 -16.78 -0.92 2.59
CA ILE A 228 -17.25 -0.36 1.32
C ILE A 228 -17.64 -1.48 0.37
N LYS A 229 -18.77 -1.32 -0.35
CA LYS A 229 -19.28 -2.33 -1.29
C LYS A 229 -19.06 -1.95 -2.76
N ASN A 230 -19.08 -0.65 -3.08
CA ASN A 230 -18.93 -0.16 -4.44
C ASN A 230 -17.45 -0.10 -4.82
N ALA A 231 -17.09 -0.61 -6.02
CA ALA A 231 -15.71 -0.68 -6.48
C ALA A 231 -15.07 0.71 -6.69
N ASP A 232 -15.80 1.66 -7.23
CA ASP A 232 -15.30 3.02 -7.47
C ASP A 232 -15.08 3.77 -6.15
N ASP A 233 -15.97 3.57 -5.16
CA ASP A 233 -15.80 4.12 -3.81
C ASP A 233 -14.59 3.49 -3.10
N VAL A 234 -14.31 2.21 -3.34
CA VAL A 234 -13.10 1.54 -2.84
C VAL A 234 -11.85 2.21 -3.41
N ILE A 235 -11.81 2.46 -4.73
CA ILE A 235 -10.66 3.13 -5.37
C ILE A 235 -10.47 4.53 -4.79
N LYS A 236 -11.54 5.33 -4.70
CA LYS A 236 -11.48 6.68 -4.11
C LYS A 236 -10.98 6.65 -2.66
N TYR A 237 -11.53 5.76 -1.85
CA TYR A 237 -11.15 5.60 -0.45
C TYR A 237 -9.67 5.27 -0.30
N GLN A 238 -9.20 4.26 -1.03
CA GLN A 238 -7.82 3.80 -0.97
C GLN A 238 -6.85 4.88 -1.47
N THR A 239 -7.22 5.57 -2.56
CA THR A 239 -6.44 6.69 -3.09
C THR A 239 -6.41 7.89 -2.15
N THR A 240 -7.53 8.20 -1.47
CA THR A 240 -7.59 9.27 -0.46
C THR A 240 -6.63 8.99 0.69
N LEU A 241 -6.58 7.76 1.20
CA LEU A 241 -5.63 7.39 2.26
C LEU A 241 -4.17 7.52 1.78
N ASP A 242 -3.84 7.01 0.58
CA ASP A 242 -2.52 7.13 -0.03
C ASP A 242 -2.10 8.59 -0.20
N ALA A 243 -2.97 9.41 -0.79
CA ALA A 243 -2.71 10.82 -1.05
C ALA A 243 -2.47 11.61 0.24
N ARG A 244 -3.30 11.40 1.28
CA ARG A 244 -3.18 12.09 2.57
C ARG A 244 -1.95 11.62 3.35
N LEU A 245 -1.67 10.32 3.36
CA LEU A 245 -0.44 9.77 3.93
C LEU A 245 0.79 10.40 3.28
N PHE A 246 0.84 10.41 1.94
CA PHE A 246 1.92 11.03 1.20
C PHE A 246 2.03 12.53 1.50
N ARG A 247 0.94 13.29 1.38
CA ARG A 247 0.93 14.75 1.57
C ARG A 247 1.39 15.16 2.97
N ASP A 248 0.79 14.57 4.00
CA ASP A 248 0.97 15.00 5.39
C ASP A 248 2.15 14.31 6.07
N GLY A 249 2.40 13.04 5.77
CA GLY A 249 3.43 12.23 6.39
C GLY A 249 4.79 12.29 5.70
N ILE A 250 4.84 12.60 4.41
CA ILE A 250 6.07 12.53 3.61
C ILE A 250 6.38 13.85 2.91
N ALA A 251 5.45 14.36 2.09
CA ALA A 251 5.70 15.56 1.29
C ALA A 251 5.92 16.80 2.17
N LYS A 252 5.09 16.98 3.19
CA LYS A 252 5.19 18.13 4.10
C LYS A 252 6.53 18.19 4.84
N PRO A 253 7.02 17.16 5.54
CA PRO A 253 8.31 17.23 6.24
C PRO A 253 9.51 17.31 5.29
N LEU A 254 9.43 16.75 4.08
CA LEU A 254 10.47 16.84 3.05
C LEU A 254 10.37 18.13 2.22
N ASN A 255 9.33 18.96 2.43
CA ASN A 255 9.01 20.13 1.62
C ASN A 255 8.89 19.82 0.12
N ILE A 256 8.26 18.70 -0.22
CA ILE A 256 7.92 18.33 -1.60
C ILE A 256 6.65 19.09 -1.99
N THR A 257 6.73 19.85 -3.09
CA THR A 257 5.63 20.71 -3.54
C THR A 257 4.97 20.26 -4.84
N LYS A 258 5.59 19.28 -5.53
CA LYS A 258 5.07 18.72 -6.77
C LYS A 258 5.10 17.19 -6.74
N ARG A 259 4.08 16.55 -7.31
CA ARG A 259 4.06 15.10 -7.57
C ARG A 259 3.79 14.86 -9.04
N TYR A 260 4.70 14.16 -9.72
CA TYR A 260 4.58 13.86 -11.14
C TYR A 260 3.96 12.47 -11.34
N VAL A 261 3.03 12.38 -12.28
CA VAL A 261 2.36 11.14 -12.69
C VAL A 261 2.25 11.09 -14.21
N GLY A 262 2.24 9.87 -14.78
CA GLY A 262 1.94 9.70 -16.20
C GLY A 262 0.43 9.64 -16.44
N THR A 263 -0.05 10.18 -17.57
CA THR A 263 -1.42 10.04 -18.00
C THR A 263 -1.75 8.57 -18.32
N GLU A 264 -3.00 8.14 -18.06
CA GLU A 264 -3.53 6.79 -18.38
C GLU A 264 -4.91 6.92 -19.05
N PRO A 265 -4.98 7.36 -20.31
CA PRO A 265 -6.24 7.74 -20.93
C PRO A 265 -7.23 6.57 -21.15
N LEU A 266 -6.76 5.32 -21.03
CA LEU A 266 -7.57 4.13 -21.29
C LEU A 266 -8.00 3.36 -20.04
N SER A 267 -7.60 3.79 -18.84
CA SER A 267 -7.91 3.10 -17.58
C SER A 267 -8.88 3.91 -16.72
N HIS A 268 -10.11 3.42 -16.58
CA HIS A 268 -11.12 4.00 -15.69
C HIS A 268 -10.62 4.10 -14.24
N THR A 269 -9.96 3.07 -13.75
CA THR A 269 -9.35 3.04 -12.39
C THR A 269 -8.32 4.14 -12.23
N THR A 270 -7.46 4.35 -13.22
CA THR A 270 -6.41 5.38 -13.15
C THR A 270 -7.00 6.78 -13.29
N ALA A 271 -8.08 6.97 -14.02
CA ALA A 271 -8.79 8.25 -14.08
C ALA A 271 -9.32 8.65 -12.69
N ILE A 272 -10.01 7.74 -11.99
CA ILE A 272 -10.48 7.97 -10.61
C ILE A 272 -9.30 8.23 -9.67
N TYR A 273 -8.20 7.49 -9.83
CA TYR A 273 -6.98 7.67 -9.04
C TYR A 273 -6.40 9.07 -9.23
N ASN A 274 -6.16 9.51 -10.46
CA ASN A 274 -5.59 10.84 -10.75
C ASN A 274 -6.52 11.98 -10.29
N GLU A 275 -7.82 11.89 -10.52
CA GLU A 275 -8.81 12.88 -10.03
C GLU A 275 -8.80 12.99 -8.51
N THR A 276 -8.73 11.86 -7.83
CA THR A 276 -8.65 11.82 -6.36
C THR A 276 -7.33 12.40 -5.87
N LEU A 277 -6.20 12.05 -6.49
CA LEU A 277 -4.90 12.66 -6.18
C LEU A 277 -4.93 14.17 -6.37
N GLN A 278 -5.47 14.65 -7.50
CA GLN A 278 -5.58 16.09 -7.78
C GLN A 278 -6.33 16.82 -6.67
N THR A 279 -7.40 16.22 -6.18
CA THR A 279 -8.22 16.82 -5.12
C THR A 279 -7.52 16.78 -3.76
N GLU A 280 -6.95 15.65 -3.39
CA GLU A 280 -6.44 15.41 -2.03
C GLU A 280 -5.05 15.99 -1.78
N LEU A 281 -4.22 16.15 -2.81
CA LEU A 281 -2.88 16.73 -2.68
C LEU A 281 -2.92 18.26 -2.58
N GLN A 282 -3.91 18.91 -3.17
CA GLN A 282 -4.05 20.36 -3.15
C GLN A 282 -4.43 20.91 -1.76
N PRO A 283 -4.06 22.16 -1.40
CA PRO A 283 -3.16 23.03 -2.16
C PRO A 283 -1.67 22.79 -1.89
N SER A 284 -1.32 21.84 -1.03
CA SER A 284 0.05 21.66 -0.49
C SER A 284 1.02 21.06 -1.50
N VAL A 285 0.54 20.16 -2.36
CA VAL A 285 1.32 19.48 -3.39
C VAL A 285 0.58 19.59 -4.73
N GLN A 286 1.23 20.16 -5.72
CA GLN A 286 0.70 20.25 -7.08
C GLN A 286 0.88 18.89 -7.78
N LEU A 287 -0.20 18.33 -8.33
CA LEU A 287 -0.10 17.18 -9.24
C LEU A 287 0.25 17.65 -10.64
N ILE A 288 1.32 17.11 -11.22
CA ILE A 288 1.77 17.37 -12.59
C ILE A 288 1.57 16.09 -13.39
N GLU A 289 0.67 16.14 -14.36
CA GLU A 289 0.43 15.04 -15.28
C GLU A 289 1.29 15.20 -16.54
N ILE A 290 2.10 14.20 -16.86
CA ILE A 290 2.92 14.16 -18.06
C ILE A 290 2.34 13.15 -19.04
N ASP A 291 2.17 13.58 -20.28
CA ASP A 291 1.73 12.70 -21.35
C ASP A 291 2.73 11.57 -21.57
N ARG A 292 2.20 10.35 -21.70
CA ARG A 292 3.05 9.18 -21.90
C ARG A 292 3.86 9.26 -23.18
N LYS A 293 5.13 8.90 -23.06
CA LYS A 293 6.01 8.73 -24.22
C LYS A 293 5.43 7.65 -25.14
N GLN A 294 5.29 8.00 -26.42
CA GLN A 294 4.81 7.07 -27.45
C GLN A 294 6.02 6.41 -28.14
N PHE A 295 5.84 5.15 -28.49
CA PHE A 295 6.71 4.40 -29.37
C PHE A 295 5.97 4.24 -30.73
N GLU A 296 6.66 4.49 -31.84
CA GLU A 296 6.10 4.40 -33.22
C GLU A 296 4.79 5.19 -33.43
N MET A 297 4.74 6.45 -32.99
CA MET A 297 3.63 7.40 -33.18
C MET A 297 2.24 6.95 -32.65
N THR A 298 2.02 5.68 -32.30
CA THR A 298 0.71 5.15 -31.91
C THR A 298 0.69 4.24 -30.69
N ARG A 299 1.85 3.73 -30.23
CA ARG A 299 1.94 2.79 -29.10
C ARG A 299 2.53 3.45 -27.86
N VAL A 300 1.77 3.46 -26.82
CA VAL A 300 2.22 3.91 -25.49
C VAL A 300 3.21 2.90 -24.90
N ILE A 301 4.35 3.38 -24.40
CA ILE A 301 5.32 2.55 -23.68
C ILE A 301 4.70 2.16 -22.32
N SER A 302 4.42 0.88 -22.11
CA SER A 302 3.89 0.38 -20.85
C SER A 302 4.69 -0.80 -20.30
N ALA A 303 4.75 -0.91 -18.98
CA ALA A 303 5.36 -2.05 -18.30
C ALA A 303 4.62 -3.37 -18.60
N THR A 304 3.31 -3.32 -18.81
CA THR A 304 2.48 -4.47 -19.22
C THR A 304 2.93 -5.01 -20.57
N THR A 305 3.19 -4.13 -21.54
CA THR A 305 3.70 -4.55 -22.88
C THR A 305 5.06 -5.24 -22.75
N VAL A 306 5.94 -4.73 -21.87
CA VAL A 306 7.25 -5.36 -21.62
C VAL A 306 7.06 -6.75 -21.00
N ARG A 307 6.21 -6.92 -19.99
CA ARG A 307 5.95 -8.23 -19.38
C ARG A 307 5.36 -9.23 -20.37
N SER A 308 4.42 -8.79 -21.22
CA SER A 308 3.87 -9.62 -22.28
C SER A 308 4.90 -10.01 -23.34
N ALA A 309 5.89 -9.15 -23.62
CA ALA A 309 6.99 -9.46 -24.53
C ALA A 309 7.93 -10.51 -23.90
N ILE A 310 8.23 -10.39 -22.59
CA ILE A 310 9.03 -11.39 -21.86
C ILE A 310 8.33 -12.76 -21.87
N GLU A 311 7.02 -12.81 -21.59
CA GLU A 311 6.20 -14.02 -21.64
C GLU A 311 6.32 -14.75 -22.98
N ARG A 312 6.32 -14.02 -24.07
CA ARG A 312 6.38 -14.56 -25.45
C ARG A 312 7.80 -14.74 -25.98
N GLY A 313 8.82 -14.32 -25.23
CA GLY A 313 10.21 -14.33 -25.70
C GLY A 313 10.49 -13.31 -26.81
N ASP A 314 9.71 -12.23 -26.91
CA ASP A 314 9.85 -11.20 -27.93
C ASP A 314 10.91 -10.15 -27.49
N GLU A 315 12.19 -10.50 -27.70
CA GLU A 315 13.32 -9.65 -27.38
C GLU A 315 13.31 -8.34 -28.20
N MET A 316 12.95 -8.43 -29.49
CA MET A 316 12.90 -7.27 -30.38
C MET A 316 11.93 -6.21 -29.87
N LEU A 317 10.85 -6.60 -29.22
CA LEU A 317 9.85 -5.68 -28.67
C LEU A 317 10.34 -5.08 -27.35
N TYR A 318 10.72 -5.91 -26.35
CA TYR A 318 11.03 -5.35 -25.04
C TYR A 318 12.27 -4.46 -25.03
N GLN A 319 13.28 -4.77 -25.84
CA GLN A 319 14.50 -3.93 -25.93
C GLN A 319 14.25 -2.50 -26.38
N GLN A 320 13.17 -2.24 -27.10
CA GLN A 320 12.78 -0.91 -27.59
C GLN A 320 11.96 -0.11 -26.54
N LEU A 321 11.51 -0.79 -25.48
CA LEU A 321 10.62 -0.22 -24.49
C LEU A 321 11.31 0.07 -23.14
N VAL A 322 12.53 -0.43 -22.95
CA VAL A 322 13.26 -0.32 -21.68
C VAL A 322 14.63 0.31 -21.84
N PRO A 323 15.17 0.95 -20.78
CA PRO A 323 16.57 1.42 -20.79
C PRO A 323 17.57 0.26 -20.92
N PRO A 324 18.82 0.54 -21.38
CA PRO A 324 19.85 -0.51 -21.53
C PRO A 324 20.10 -1.34 -20.26
N THR A 325 20.05 -0.72 -19.08
CA THR A 325 20.21 -1.39 -17.79
C THR A 325 19.09 -2.41 -17.52
N THR A 326 17.85 -2.05 -17.81
CA THR A 326 16.70 -2.96 -17.70
C THR A 326 16.77 -4.06 -18.76
N LYS A 327 17.17 -3.74 -20.01
CA LYS A 327 17.38 -4.75 -21.05
C LYS A 327 18.40 -5.79 -20.59
N GLN A 328 19.57 -5.35 -20.15
CA GLN A 328 20.62 -6.27 -19.69
C GLN A 328 20.16 -7.18 -18.57
N PHE A 329 19.36 -6.67 -17.65
CA PHE A 329 18.76 -7.48 -16.58
C PHE A 329 17.80 -8.53 -17.13
N ILE A 330 16.89 -8.14 -18.04
CA ILE A 330 15.92 -9.07 -18.64
C ILE A 330 16.68 -10.17 -19.42
N ASP A 331 17.63 -9.81 -20.29
CA ASP A 331 18.40 -10.77 -21.09
C ASP A 331 19.08 -11.82 -20.20
N LYS A 332 19.64 -11.41 -19.08
CA LYS A 332 20.31 -12.30 -18.12
C LYS A 332 19.35 -13.21 -17.35
N HIS A 333 18.09 -12.80 -17.14
CA HIS A 333 17.15 -13.46 -16.26
C HIS A 333 15.85 -13.90 -16.96
N VAL A 334 15.80 -13.90 -18.31
CA VAL A 334 14.57 -14.16 -19.07
C VAL A 334 13.92 -15.49 -18.68
N GLY A 335 14.70 -16.57 -18.54
CA GLY A 335 14.18 -17.89 -18.12
C GLY A 335 13.53 -17.83 -16.73
N LEU A 336 14.20 -17.21 -15.75
CA LEU A 336 13.63 -17.02 -14.40
C LEU A 336 12.33 -16.20 -14.41
N LEU A 337 12.27 -15.15 -15.23
CA LEU A 337 11.07 -14.31 -15.36
C LEU A 337 9.92 -15.11 -15.98
N GLN A 338 10.19 -15.94 -16.99
CA GLN A 338 9.19 -16.83 -17.59
C GLN A 338 8.71 -17.90 -16.59
N GLU A 339 9.61 -18.53 -15.83
CA GLU A 339 9.24 -19.45 -14.74
C GLU A 339 8.33 -18.78 -13.69
N ARG A 340 8.58 -17.51 -13.32
CA ARG A 340 7.71 -16.75 -12.42
C ARG A 340 6.32 -16.53 -13.01
N ILE A 341 6.22 -16.27 -14.32
CA ILE A 341 4.93 -16.10 -15.04
C ILE A 341 4.17 -17.45 -15.03
N GLU A 342 4.83 -18.55 -15.38
CA GLU A 342 4.26 -19.91 -15.34
C GLU A 342 3.81 -20.28 -13.92
N GLY A 343 4.55 -19.84 -12.90
CA GLY A 343 4.23 -20.00 -11.48
C GLY A 343 3.10 -19.08 -10.98
N GLY A 344 2.45 -18.31 -11.87
CA GLY A 344 1.26 -17.51 -11.58
C GLY A 344 1.51 -16.02 -11.29
N LYS A 345 2.73 -15.51 -11.48
CA LYS A 345 2.95 -14.04 -11.44
C LYS A 345 2.25 -13.37 -12.63
N LYS A 346 1.46 -12.34 -12.31
CA LYS A 346 0.60 -11.68 -13.30
C LYS A 346 1.41 -10.86 -14.32
N VAL A 347 1.08 -11.04 -15.59
CA VAL A 347 1.57 -10.21 -16.70
C VAL A 347 0.72 -8.95 -16.83
N ASN A 348 -0.60 -9.07 -16.69
CA ASN A 348 -1.58 -7.99 -16.77
C ASN A 348 -1.90 -7.42 -15.38
N GLY A 349 -1.96 -6.10 -15.27
CA GLY A 349 -2.18 -5.38 -14.01
C GLY A 349 -0.86 -5.03 -13.29
N ASN A 350 -1.02 -4.17 -12.30
CA ASN A 350 0.10 -3.80 -11.40
C ASN A 350 0.19 -4.78 -10.24
#